data_86f9c93fc044bf0722835920f27f2b2f
#
_entry.id   86f9c93fc044bf0722835920f27f2b2f
#
_cell.length_a   1.000
_cell.length_b   1.000
_cell.length_c   1.000
_cell.angle_alpha   90.00
_cell.angle_beta   90.00
_cell.angle_gamma   90.00
#
_symmetry.space_group_name_H-M   'P 1'
#
loop_
_entity.id
_entity.type
_entity.pdbx_description
1 polymer ?
#
loop_
_entity_poly.entity_id
_entity_poly.type
_entity_poly.pdbx_seq_one_letter_code
_entity_poly.pdbx_strand_id
1 'polypeptide(L)'
;PKEVYLTTTEHRVVPLTHYMWMTCHKNTIKVSKNKEYEHLLKNNMNREVIVKSHKNVFGTKQYEDVLKLSKHLKNANTPYTSRQFVLNSLIKHLHNTDGLPAICFVFSRKNTEKAANEINFSLFEEGSTTPSTIEQECRKILMSKLTNYREYLELPEYTNLMKLLQKGIG
;
A
#
# COMPACT_ATOMS: atom_id res chain seq x y z
N PRO A 1 -1.69 3.06 45.52
CA PRO A 1 -1.87 2.41 44.22
C PRO A 1 -2.83 3.29 43.38
N LYS A 2 -2.47 3.57 42.13
CA LYS A 2 -3.38 4.24 41.19
C LYS A 2 -4.28 3.17 40.58
N GLU A 3 -5.57 3.40 40.63
CA GLU A 3 -6.54 2.53 39.96
C GLU A 3 -6.36 2.63 38.43
N VAL A 4 -6.35 1.51 37.76
CA VAL A 4 -6.24 1.43 36.30
C VAL A 4 -7.57 0.88 35.77
N TYR A 5 -8.22 1.64 34.89
CA TYR A 5 -9.48 1.26 34.29
C TYR A 5 -9.23 0.78 32.86
N LEU A 6 -9.77 -0.39 32.50
CA LEU A 6 -9.79 -0.91 31.15
C LEU A 6 -11.19 -0.68 30.55
N THR A 7 -11.24 0.13 29.51
CA THR A 7 -12.49 0.32 28.74
C THR A 7 -12.34 -0.38 27.39
N THR A 8 -13.26 -1.27 27.06
CA THR A 8 -13.30 -1.96 25.78
C THR A 8 -14.67 -1.75 25.12
N THR A 9 -14.68 -1.74 23.80
CA THR A 9 -15.91 -1.77 23.01
C THR A 9 -15.80 -2.84 21.94
N GLU A 10 -16.82 -3.65 21.81
CA GLU A 10 -16.93 -4.67 20.77
C GLU A 10 -17.69 -4.19 19.54
N HIS A 11 -18.38 -3.05 19.67
CA HIS A 11 -19.16 -2.46 18.58
C HIS A 11 -18.38 -1.35 17.89
N ARG A 12 -18.08 -1.54 16.61
CA ARG A 12 -17.57 -0.49 15.71
C ARG A 12 -18.68 -0.07 14.75
N VAL A 13 -18.81 1.23 14.56
CA VAL A 13 -19.76 1.79 13.57
C VAL A 13 -19.35 1.34 12.17
N VAL A 14 -18.04 1.34 11.89
CA VAL A 14 -17.50 0.82 10.64
C VAL A 14 -16.77 -0.49 10.93
N PRO A 15 -17.20 -1.62 10.32
CA PRO A 15 -16.53 -2.90 10.48
C PRO A 15 -15.08 -2.83 10.02
N LEU A 16 -14.16 -3.42 10.79
CA LEU A 16 -12.74 -3.46 10.45
C LEU A 16 -12.28 -4.90 10.26
N THR A 17 -11.78 -5.21 9.08
CA THR A 17 -11.11 -6.48 8.77
C THR A 17 -9.63 -6.22 8.56
N HIS A 18 -8.78 -7.06 9.15
CA HIS A 18 -7.34 -6.96 9.03
C HIS A 18 -6.84 -7.99 8.03
N TYR A 19 -6.03 -7.55 7.09
CA TYR A 19 -5.42 -8.39 6.06
C TYR A 19 -3.90 -8.38 6.17
N MET A 20 -3.28 -9.44 5.68
CA MET A 20 -1.85 -9.46 5.35
C MET A 20 -1.70 -9.60 3.85
N TRP A 21 -0.68 -8.95 3.31
CA TRP A 21 -0.30 -9.04 1.91
C TRP A 21 1.09 -9.61 1.78
N MET A 22 1.22 -10.63 0.93
CA MET A 22 2.52 -11.21 0.55
C MET A 22 2.65 -11.26 -0.96
N THR A 23 3.83 -10.93 -1.44
CA THR A 23 4.18 -11.03 -2.86
C THR A 23 5.63 -11.48 -3.02
N CYS A 24 5.94 -12.15 -4.11
CA CYS A 24 7.30 -12.49 -4.50
C CYS A 24 7.41 -12.57 -6.03
N HIS A 25 8.63 -12.61 -6.53
CA HIS A 25 8.87 -12.81 -7.95
C HIS A 25 8.39 -14.20 -8.41
N LYS A 26 7.85 -14.28 -9.63
CA LYS A 26 7.34 -15.55 -10.20
C LYS A 26 8.36 -16.69 -10.17
N ASN A 27 9.65 -16.37 -10.31
CA ASN A 27 10.72 -17.36 -10.27
C ASN A 27 10.92 -17.97 -8.87
N THR A 28 10.59 -17.23 -7.81
CA THR A 28 10.65 -17.70 -6.43
C THR A 28 9.69 -18.86 -6.19
N ILE A 29 8.51 -18.83 -6.81
CA ILE A 29 7.49 -19.89 -6.70
C ILE A 29 8.01 -21.19 -7.34
N LYS A 30 8.75 -21.09 -8.46
CA LYS A 30 9.28 -22.25 -9.20
C LYS A 30 10.44 -22.95 -8.49
N VAL A 31 11.13 -22.30 -7.56
CA VAL A 31 12.28 -22.85 -6.84
C VAL A 31 11.85 -23.74 -5.66
N SER A 32 10.62 -23.62 -5.20
CA SER A 32 10.12 -24.47 -4.10
C SER A 32 9.81 -25.87 -4.61
N LYS A 33 10.74 -26.81 -4.36
CA LYS A 33 10.57 -28.24 -4.70
C LYS A 33 9.64 -29.00 -3.74
N ASN A 34 9.16 -28.35 -2.68
CA ASN A 34 8.32 -28.96 -1.66
C ASN A 34 6.84 -28.66 -1.94
N LYS A 35 6.04 -29.71 -2.17
CA LYS A 35 4.61 -29.63 -2.50
C LYS A 35 3.78 -28.88 -1.43
N GLU A 36 4.14 -28.98 -0.15
CA GLU A 36 3.46 -28.28 0.93
C GLU A 36 3.61 -26.77 0.78
N TYR A 37 4.84 -26.29 0.53
CA TYR A 37 5.08 -24.85 0.32
C TYR A 37 4.53 -24.35 -1.01
N GLU A 38 4.48 -25.19 -2.04
CA GLU A 38 3.83 -24.83 -3.31
C GLU A 38 2.34 -24.52 -3.11
N HIS A 39 1.64 -25.36 -2.34
CA HIS A 39 0.23 -25.13 -1.98
C HIS A 39 0.06 -23.85 -1.13
N LEU A 40 0.91 -23.63 -0.13
CA LEU A 40 0.88 -22.43 0.69
C LEU A 40 1.15 -21.16 -0.15
N LEU A 41 2.13 -21.20 -1.06
CA LEU A 41 2.44 -20.11 -1.99
C LEU A 41 1.23 -19.78 -2.87
N LYS A 42 0.61 -20.80 -3.47
CA LYS A 42 -0.55 -20.62 -4.35
C LYS A 42 -1.74 -19.98 -3.62
N ASN A 43 -1.93 -20.32 -2.34
CA ASN A 43 -3.08 -19.87 -1.56
C ASN A 43 -2.90 -18.52 -0.89
N ASN A 44 -1.65 -18.06 -0.65
CA ASN A 44 -1.39 -16.87 0.15
C ASN A 44 -0.65 -15.75 -0.60
N MET A 45 -0.11 -16.01 -1.81
CA MET A 45 0.63 -14.99 -2.55
C MET A 45 -0.27 -14.17 -3.48
N ASN A 46 0.05 -12.86 -3.57
CA ASN A 46 -0.65 -11.90 -4.43
C ASN A 46 -2.16 -11.82 -4.19
N ARG A 47 -2.56 -11.98 -2.93
CA ARG A 47 -3.96 -11.84 -2.46
C ARG A 47 -4.01 -11.36 -1.02
N GLU A 48 -5.15 -10.88 -0.64
CA GLU A 48 -5.46 -10.49 0.72
C GLU A 48 -5.71 -11.75 1.56
N VAL A 49 -4.94 -11.90 2.64
CA VAL A 49 -5.12 -12.98 3.61
C VAL A 49 -5.73 -12.39 4.88
N ILE A 50 -6.97 -12.76 5.18
CA ILE A 50 -7.67 -12.27 6.37
C ILE A 50 -7.00 -12.86 7.62
N VAL A 51 -6.48 -11.98 8.48
CA VAL A 51 -5.91 -12.37 9.79
C VAL A 51 -6.85 -12.08 10.95
N LYS A 52 -7.72 -11.07 10.80
CA LYS A 52 -8.78 -10.80 11.80
C LYS A 52 -10.01 -10.28 11.08
N SER A 53 -11.14 -10.97 11.24
CA SER A 53 -12.41 -10.56 10.63
C SER A 53 -13.05 -9.39 11.39
N HIS A 54 -14.01 -8.72 10.76
CA HIS A 54 -14.84 -7.67 11.37
C HIS A 54 -15.64 -8.17 12.60
N LYS A 55 -15.84 -9.48 12.74
CA LYS A 55 -16.48 -10.12 13.90
C LYS A 55 -15.50 -10.43 15.04
N ASN A 56 -14.32 -9.81 15.06
CA ASN A 56 -13.24 -10.04 16.02
C ASN A 56 -12.67 -11.48 16.04
N VAL A 57 -12.97 -12.32 15.05
CA VAL A 57 -12.41 -13.67 14.93
C VAL A 57 -11.02 -13.58 14.33
N PHE A 58 -10.02 -14.07 15.06
CA PHE A 58 -8.65 -14.16 14.60
C PHE A 58 -8.40 -15.44 13.81
N GLY A 59 -7.86 -15.33 12.61
CA GLY A 59 -7.52 -16.44 11.73
C GLY A 59 -6.17 -17.05 12.06
N THR A 60 -6.07 -17.82 13.14
CA THR A 60 -4.80 -18.39 13.62
C THR A 60 -4.10 -19.19 12.54
N LYS A 61 -4.84 -20.06 11.84
CA LYS A 61 -4.28 -20.89 10.76
C LYS A 61 -3.71 -20.04 9.62
N GLN A 62 -4.46 -19.05 9.16
CA GLN A 62 -4.02 -18.15 8.08
C GLN A 62 -2.76 -17.37 8.47
N TYR A 63 -2.72 -16.89 9.71
CA TYR A 63 -1.56 -16.19 10.26
C TYR A 63 -0.34 -17.12 10.34
N GLU A 64 -0.49 -18.34 10.83
CA GLU A 64 0.58 -19.35 10.90
C GLU A 64 1.09 -19.73 9.52
N ASP A 65 0.21 -19.92 8.54
CA ASP A 65 0.57 -20.21 7.15
C ASP A 65 1.44 -19.09 6.54
N VAL A 66 1.05 -17.83 6.77
CA VAL A 66 1.84 -16.67 6.33
C VAL A 66 3.20 -16.60 7.02
N LEU A 67 3.26 -16.89 8.33
CA LEU A 67 4.54 -16.95 9.07
C LEU A 67 5.46 -18.06 8.56
N LYS A 68 4.92 -19.26 8.30
CA LYS A 68 5.69 -20.39 7.72
C LYS A 68 6.25 -20.00 6.36
N LEU A 69 5.43 -19.39 5.49
CA LEU A 69 5.86 -18.89 4.19
C LEU A 69 6.96 -17.83 4.31
N SER A 70 6.78 -16.85 5.19
CA SER A 70 7.78 -15.80 5.40
C SER A 70 9.13 -16.36 5.81
N LYS A 71 9.15 -17.33 6.73
CA LYS A 71 10.36 -18.04 7.16
C LYS A 71 10.98 -18.83 6.00
N HIS A 72 10.16 -19.56 5.24
CA HIS A 72 10.63 -20.34 4.10
C HIS A 72 11.28 -19.46 3.03
N LEU A 73 10.64 -18.35 2.67
CA LEU A 73 11.16 -17.40 1.67
C LEU A 73 12.46 -16.72 2.12
N LYS A 74 12.62 -16.43 3.42
CA LYS A 74 13.87 -15.90 3.97
C LYS A 74 15.03 -16.89 3.91
N ASN A 75 14.74 -18.17 4.14
CA ASN A 75 15.76 -19.23 4.20
C ASN A 75 16.10 -19.81 2.82
N ALA A 76 15.25 -19.64 1.82
CA ALA A 76 15.35 -20.29 0.52
C ALA A 76 16.29 -19.58 -0.47
N ASN A 77 17.18 -18.70 -0.02
CA ASN A 77 18.12 -17.95 -0.89
C ASN A 77 17.41 -17.33 -2.12
N THR A 78 16.15 -16.90 -1.93
CA THR A 78 15.31 -16.36 -2.99
C THR A 78 15.74 -14.94 -3.34
N PRO A 79 15.52 -14.48 -4.58
CA PRO A 79 15.81 -13.10 -4.96
C PRO A 79 15.13 -12.12 -3.99
N TYR A 80 15.90 -11.14 -3.52
CA TYR A 80 15.38 -10.10 -2.63
C TYR A 80 14.19 -9.39 -3.26
N THR A 81 13.08 -9.38 -2.54
CA THR A 81 11.88 -8.65 -2.94
C THR A 81 11.97 -7.22 -2.38
N SER A 82 12.18 -6.24 -3.25
CA SER A 82 12.30 -4.84 -2.83
C SER A 82 10.97 -4.31 -2.27
N ARG A 83 11.04 -3.32 -1.37
CA ARG A 83 9.85 -2.62 -0.88
C ARG A 83 9.02 -2.04 -2.02
N GLN A 84 9.68 -1.44 -3.02
CA GLN A 84 9.04 -0.91 -4.21
C GLN A 84 8.19 -1.97 -4.93
N PHE A 85 8.73 -3.18 -5.11
CA PHE A 85 8.01 -4.27 -5.75
C PHE A 85 6.76 -4.67 -4.95
N VAL A 86 6.89 -4.81 -3.62
CA VAL A 86 5.76 -5.14 -2.73
C VAL A 86 4.69 -4.06 -2.79
N LEU A 87 5.08 -2.79 -2.68
CA LEU A 87 4.17 -1.65 -2.69
C LEU A 87 3.41 -1.56 -4.03
N ASN A 88 4.12 -1.62 -5.16
CA ASN A 88 3.49 -1.57 -6.47
C ASN A 88 2.56 -2.77 -6.72
N SER A 89 2.94 -3.97 -6.24
CA SER A 89 2.09 -5.15 -6.33
C SER A 89 0.78 -5.00 -5.54
N LEU A 90 0.86 -4.47 -4.31
CA LEU A 90 -0.31 -4.22 -3.47
C LEU A 90 -1.23 -3.15 -4.07
N ILE A 91 -0.68 -2.00 -4.47
CA ILE A 91 -1.46 -0.90 -5.03
C ILE A 91 -2.13 -1.33 -6.34
N LYS A 92 -1.44 -2.10 -7.18
CA LYS A 92 -2.03 -2.66 -8.40
C LYS A 92 -3.18 -3.62 -8.11
N HIS A 93 -3.07 -4.41 -7.05
CA HIS A 93 -4.16 -5.25 -6.59
C HIS A 93 -5.35 -4.42 -6.13
N LEU A 94 -5.14 -3.43 -5.26
CA LEU A 94 -6.21 -2.53 -4.78
C LEU A 94 -6.89 -1.78 -5.92
N HIS A 95 -6.12 -1.29 -6.89
CA HIS A 95 -6.68 -0.64 -8.09
C HIS A 95 -7.59 -1.59 -8.89
N ASN A 96 -7.18 -2.85 -9.07
CA ASN A 96 -7.95 -3.83 -9.85
C ASN A 96 -9.15 -4.41 -9.10
N THR A 97 -9.26 -4.21 -7.80
CA THR A 97 -10.33 -4.77 -6.93
C THR A 97 -11.20 -3.69 -6.29
N ASP A 98 -11.21 -2.47 -6.86
CA ASP A 98 -11.94 -1.30 -6.32
C ASP A 98 -11.60 -1.00 -4.85
N GLY A 99 -10.38 -1.33 -4.41
CA GLY A 99 -9.87 -1.06 -3.06
C GLY A 99 -9.35 0.36 -2.87
N LEU A 100 -9.48 1.24 -3.85
CA LEU A 100 -9.14 2.66 -3.77
C LEU A 100 -10.40 3.53 -3.54
N PRO A 101 -10.28 4.70 -2.88
CA PRO A 101 -9.05 5.27 -2.32
C PRO A 101 -8.52 4.54 -1.10
N ALA A 102 -7.21 4.53 -0.90
CA ALA A 102 -6.53 3.89 0.22
C ALA A 102 -5.54 4.85 0.89
N ILE A 103 -5.33 4.71 2.21
CA ILE A 103 -4.36 5.49 2.96
C ILE A 103 -3.18 4.59 3.35
N CYS A 104 -1.97 5.00 2.98
CA CYS A 104 -0.75 4.29 3.33
C CYS A 104 -0.05 4.97 4.52
N PHE A 105 -0.02 4.30 5.68
CA PHE A 105 0.68 4.80 6.86
C PHE A 105 2.15 4.36 6.86
N VAL A 106 3.05 5.32 6.93
CA VAL A 106 4.51 5.09 7.01
C VAL A 106 5.07 5.88 8.18
N PHE A 107 5.77 5.21 9.12
CA PHE A 107 6.26 5.81 10.37
C PHE A 107 7.49 6.71 10.23
N SER A 108 7.71 7.31 9.06
CA SER A 108 8.83 8.23 8.82
C SER A 108 8.51 9.13 7.64
N ARG A 109 8.56 10.47 7.82
CA ARG A 109 8.33 11.47 6.77
C ARG A 109 9.17 11.16 5.51
N LYS A 110 10.47 10.99 5.67
CA LYS A 110 11.37 10.65 4.56
C LYS A 110 10.96 9.36 3.84
N ASN A 111 10.51 8.33 4.58
CA ASN A 111 10.08 7.08 3.97
C ASN A 111 8.70 7.19 3.33
N THR A 112 7.82 8.09 3.79
CA THR A 112 6.54 8.38 3.15
C THR A 112 6.75 8.97 1.77
N GLU A 113 7.56 10.03 1.66
CA GLU A 113 7.93 10.65 0.37
C GLU A 113 8.61 9.64 -0.57
N LYS A 114 9.53 8.83 -0.02
CA LYS A 114 10.18 7.78 -0.80
C LYS A 114 9.19 6.73 -1.29
N ALA A 115 8.25 6.29 -0.44
CA ALA A 115 7.23 5.31 -0.81
C ALA A 115 6.31 5.85 -1.92
N ALA A 116 5.86 7.11 -1.81
CA ALA A 116 5.06 7.76 -2.83
C ALA A 116 5.79 7.81 -4.19
N ASN A 117 7.07 8.17 -4.19
CA ASN A 117 7.90 8.21 -5.41
C ASN A 117 8.23 6.82 -5.98
N GLU A 118 8.19 5.75 -5.18
CA GLU A 118 8.41 4.37 -5.62
C GLU A 118 7.22 3.79 -6.42
N ILE A 119 6.06 4.44 -6.39
CA ILE A 119 4.89 4.04 -7.20
C ILE A 119 5.17 4.45 -8.65
N ASN A 120 5.24 3.46 -9.55
CA ASN A 120 5.76 3.62 -10.90
C ASN A 120 4.69 3.62 -12.01
N PHE A 121 3.41 3.67 -11.65
CA PHE A 121 2.30 3.73 -12.60
C PHE A 121 1.25 4.75 -12.17
N SER A 122 0.39 5.17 -13.11
CA SER A 122 -0.76 6.05 -12.85
C SER A 122 -1.95 5.24 -12.33
N LEU A 123 -2.68 5.81 -11.36
CA LEU A 123 -3.95 5.29 -10.87
C LEU A 123 -5.15 5.79 -11.69
N PHE A 124 -4.92 6.73 -12.60
CA PHE A 124 -5.94 7.18 -13.53
C PHE A 124 -5.96 6.31 -14.79
N GLU A 125 -7.12 6.19 -15.40
CA GLU A 125 -7.29 5.50 -16.67
C GLU A 125 -6.49 6.17 -17.79
N GLU A 126 -6.06 5.38 -18.75
CA GLU A 126 -5.34 5.87 -19.92
C GLU A 126 -6.23 6.82 -20.72
N GLY A 127 -5.69 8.00 -21.07
CA GLY A 127 -6.46 9.05 -21.74
C GLY A 127 -7.33 9.94 -20.84
N SER A 128 -7.32 9.74 -19.52
CA SER A 128 -8.02 10.60 -18.56
C SER A 128 -7.52 12.04 -18.62
N THR A 129 -8.44 13.00 -18.57
CA THR A 129 -8.14 14.44 -18.47
C THR A 129 -7.88 14.89 -17.03
N THR A 130 -8.12 14.03 -16.06
CA THR A 130 -7.98 14.32 -14.63
C THR A 130 -6.59 14.86 -14.24
N PRO A 131 -5.46 14.31 -14.72
CA PRO A 131 -4.14 14.87 -14.43
C PRO A 131 -3.99 16.35 -14.84
N SER A 132 -4.48 16.72 -16.01
CA SER A 132 -4.44 18.12 -16.49
C SER A 132 -5.36 19.02 -15.68
N THR A 133 -6.53 18.54 -15.28
CA THR A 133 -7.47 19.28 -14.42
C THR A 133 -6.85 19.55 -13.05
N ILE A 134 -6.19 18.57 -12.45
CA ILE A 134 -5.48 18.70 -11.17
C ILE A 134 -4.42 19.81 -11.25
N GLU A 135 -3.60 19.80 -12.29
CA GLU A 135 -2.57 20.82 -12.49
C GLU A 135 -3.17 22.22 -12.57
N GLN A 136 -4.23 22.38 -13.39
CA GLN A 136 -4.92 23.67 -13.52
C GLN A 136 -5.50 24.16 -12.20
N GLU A 137 -6.17 23.28 -11.45
CA GLU A 137 -6.77 23.65 -10.16
C GLU A 137 -5.71 24.01 -9.12
N CYS A 138 -4.62 23.25 -9.01
CA CYS A 138 -3.50 23.58 -8.13
C CYS A 138 -2.90 24.95 -8.47
N ARG A 139 -2.71 25.24 -9.75
CA ARG A 139 -2.22 26.55 -10.22
C ARG A 139 -3.18 27.68 -9.87
N LYS A 140 -4.49 27.51 -10.11
CA LYS A 140 -5.51 28.49 -9.73
C LYS A 140 -5.52 28.78 -8.24
N ILE A 141 -5.40 27.74 -7.40
CA ILE A 141 -5.32 27.89 -5.94
C ILE A 141 -4.11 28.73 -5.56
N LEU A 142 -2.92 28.46 -6.08
CA LEU A 142 -1.74 29.24 -5.81
C LEU A 142 -1.91 30.70 -6.25
N MET A 143 -2.40 30.94 -7.45
CA MET A 143 -2.65 32.29 -7.98
C MET A 143 -3.65 33.08 -7.16
N SER A 144 -4.66 32.41 -6.61
CA SER A 144 -5.70 33.06 -5.79
C SER A 144 -5.28 33.33 -4.36
N LYS A 145 -4.31 32.60 -3.81
CA LYS A 145 -3.91 32.66 -2.41
C LYS A 145 -2.59 33.37 -2.17
N LEU A 146 -1.70 33.44 -3.16
CA LEU A 146 -0.34 33.94 -3.00
C LEU A 146 -0.04 35.03 -4.04
N THR A 147 0.42 36.20 -3.59
CA THR A 147 0.83 37.29 -4.48
C THR A 147 2.08 36.95 -5.29
N ASN A 148 3.00 36.17 -4.71
CA ASN A 148 4.25 35.72 -5.33
C ASN A 148 4.17 34.29 -5.85
N TYR A 149 3.00 33.81 -6.30
CA TYR A 149 2.75 32.44 -6.73
C TYR A 149 3.75 31.90 -7.76
N ARG A 150 4.34 32.79 -8.59
CA ARG A 150 5.33 32.41 -9.62
C ARG A 150 6.55 31.73 -9.02
N GLU A 151 7.06 32.26 -7.89
CA GLU A 151 8.19 31.68 -7.18
C GLU A 151 7.88 30.25 -6.69
N TYR A 152 6.63 30.04 -6.20
CA TYR A 152 6.19 28.71 -5.74
C TYR A 152 6.06 27.70 -6.88
N LEU A 153 5.70 28.11 -8.10
CA LEU A 153 5.62 27.23 -9.27
C LEU A 153 7.00 26.70 -9.70
N GLU A 154 8.08 27.43 -9.37
CA GLU A 154 9.45 27.06 -9.71
C GLU A 154 10.10 26.14 -8.64
N LEU A 155 9.46 25.97 -7.48
CA LEU A 155 10.00 25.13 -6.41
C LEU A 155 10.01 23.64 -6.80
N PRO A 156 11.11 22.93 -6.48
CA PRO A 156 11.21 21.48 -6.67
C PRO A 156 10.08 20.72 -5.93
N GLU A 157 9.67 21.21 -4.76
CA GLU A 157 8.60 20.64 -3.94
C GLU A 157 7.27 20.66 -4.70
N TYR A 158 6.93 21.78 -5.34
CA TYR A 158 5.74 21.92 -6.17
C TYR A 158 5.80 20.94 -7.35
N THR A 159 6.91 20.90 -8.06
CA THR A 159 7.10 19.99 -9.19
C THR A 159 6.96 18.53 -8.78
N ASN A 160 7.54 18.15 -7.63
CA ASN A 160 7.43 16.79 -7.09
C ASN A 160 6.00 16.44 -6.68
N LEU A 161 5.32 17.38 -6.01
CA LEU A 161 3.91 17.20 -5.64
C LEU A 161 3.02 17.01 -6.89
N MET A 162 3.21 17.85 -7.91
CA MET A 162 2.45 17.72 -9.16
C MET A 162 2.65 16.36 -9.83
N LYS A 163 3.89 15.85 -9.89
CA LYS A 163 4.16 14.52 -10.43
C LYS A 163 3.42 13.41 -9.70
N LEU A 164 3.25 13.52 -8.38
CA LEU A 164 2.52 12.55 -7.58
C LEU A 164 1.01 12.68 -7.79
N LEU A 165 0.46 13.90 -7.69
CA LEU A 165 -0.96 14.18 -7.88
C LEU A 165 -1.44 13.77 -9.28
N GLN A 166 -0.64 14.00 -10.32
CA GLN A 166 -0.92 13.57 -11.70
C GLN A 166 -0.93 12.04 -11.87
N LYS A 167 -0.40 11.29 -10.90
CA LYS A 167 -0.53 9.81 -10.84
C LYS A 167 -1.71 9.34 -9.98
N GLY A 168 -2.41 10.24 -9.30
CA GLY A 168 -3.45 9.90 -8.34
C GLY A 168 -2.92 9.63 -6.92
N ILE A 169 -1.76 10.19 -6.56
CA ILE A 169 -1.09 10.03 -5.26
C ILE A 169 -1.06 11.42 -4.59
N GLY A 170 -1.63 11.53 -3.39
CA GLY A 170 -1.69 12.78 -2.62
C GLY A 170 -1.28 12.59 -1.16
#